data_ef6f0a0a38c9be5cc7925e0613a8c8cc
#
_entry.id   ef6f0a0a38c9be5cc7925e0613a8c8cc
#
_cell.length_a   1.000
_cell.length_b   1.000
_cell.length_c   1.000
_cell.angle_alpha   90.00
_cell.angle_beta   90.00
_cell.angle_gamma   90.00
#
_symmetry.space_group_name_H-M   'P 1'
#
loop_
_entity.id
_entity.type
_entity.pdbx_description
1 polymer ?
#
loop_
_entity_poly.entity_id
_entity_poly.type
_entity_poly.pdbx_seq_one_letter_code
_entity_poly.pdbx_strand_id
1 'polypeptide(L)'
;MRRRGRAWRALAALALPGLVLPAAAAEGDPQDLAARLTTRDIWTGAPTQPAAGRGARLSVELTDVVTGTAPRGLMLAGFARPVQPGMSSCDQAARGFLTTGRAPGGAVPFGGPALVVTTGDGALGVVDPQLNLQSANMLAAARLPEPPAFVLPDPARARILATLPGRKELVAIPISGGPHEVLARDLDAPRQIVLHDQALFVASGGQVVELDLRGTRRAAHPVGAGSVRLLDRPDAPPIAYSPDGAIRADGRLHRTGRRLGDATAAGAGTMLSLDDGGEMAAITYLDALDQPARIPLGRAFRRIAADPAGRFGLAWTPREAAFVLIDLATAEVAQAGALSEGTLSDVLLTGDRAFLLSLDGGLVGVVELPTVRRGAALQMIRVVLGVTQPDPPAGPGLLVGAGDGRQVLALAPSIGRAFLIDPAMALNGQPPMDGTQLRGGVPASLALYDRRLTETASGRFEATWAFTAGPWQLVLTSGPGGFADCLPFTVAGPPDRPATVPLTVEADPARISATTPARITLRFRDPTGAQVALPATDILVPALGSSWQMTVRADPDPDGGLSLAVTAPHAGPFALQPLSLPPGYSLRAALVFEVEE
;
A
#
# COMPACT_ATOMS: atom_id res chain seq x y z
N MET A 1 -35.77 -62.83 52.98
CA MET A 1 -36.21 -63.92 52.06
C MET A 1 -35.83 -63.56 50.62
N ARG A 2 -35.20 -64.50 50.03
CA ARG A 2 -34.62 -64.57 48.68
C ARG A 2 -35.59 -64.19 47.54
N ARG A 3 -35.12 -63.51 46.50
CA ARG A 3 -35.06 -64.13 45.15
C ARG A 3 -34.21 -63.23 44.17
N ARG A 4 -33.30 -63.89 43.50
CA ARG A 4 -32.41 -63.44 42.41
C ARG A 4 -33.23 -63.29 41.12
N GLY A 5 -32.92 -62.25 40.34
CA GLY A 5 -33.38 -62.09 38.96
C GLY A 5 -32.23 -61.62 38.08
N ARG A 6 -31.91 -62.40 37.07
CA ARG A 6 -30.75 -62.32 36.16
C ARG A 6 -30.77 -61.08 35.29
N ALA A 7 -29.59 -60.46 35.18
CA ALA A 7 -29.27 -59.44 34.20
C ALA A 7 -29.10 -60.07 32.80
N TRP A 8 -29.77 -59.50 31.82
CA TRP A 8 -29.45 -59.69 30.39
C TRP A 8 -28.66 -58.49 29.94
N ARG A 9 -27.40 -58.72 29.52
CA ARG A 9 -26.57 -57.78 28.85
C ARG A 9 -26.98 -57.75 27.38
N ALA A 10 -27.58 -56.64 26.91
CA ALA A 10 -27.70 -56.31 25.50
C ALA A 10 -26.44 -55.55 25.09
N LEU A 11 -25.58 -56.17 24.29
CA LEU A 11 -24.51 -55.52 23.57
C LEU A 11 -25.17 -54.71 22.42
N ALA A 12 -25.24 -53.39 22.58
CA ALA A 12 -25.50 -52.48 21.48
C ALA A 12 -24.18 -52.28 20.72
N ALA A 13 -24.11 -52.85 19.52
CA ALA A 13 -23.04 -52.54 18.56
C ALA A 13 -23.22 -51.10 18.09
N LEU A 14 -22.41 -50.19 18.58
CA LEU A 14 -22.24 -48.85 18.01
C LEU A 14 -21.50 -48.98 16.66
N ALA A 15 -22.26 -48.91 15.57
CA ALA A 15 -21.71 -48.64 14.24
C ALA A 15 -21.19 -47.20 14.22
N LEU A 16 -19.88 -47.04 14.30
CA LEU A 16 -19.20 -45.79 14.00
C LEU A 16 -19.43 -45.47 12.51
N PRO A 17 -20.00 -44.29 12.15
CA PRO A 17 -19.99 -43.86 10.77
C PRO A 17 -18.52 -43.67 10.38
N GLY A 18 -18.10 -44.37 9.33
CA GLY A 18 -16.76 -44.21 8.75
C GLY A 18 -16.52 -42.75 8.42
N LEU A 19 -15.55 -42.14 9.10
CA LEU A 19 -14.91 -40.91 8.64
C LEU A 19 -14.31 -41.23 7.25
N VAL A 20 -15.01 -40.81 6.22
CA VAL A 20 -14.41 -40.66 4.89
C VAL A 20 -13.44 -39.48 5.04
N LEU A 21 -12.19 -39.79 5.35
CA LEU A 21 -11.10 -38.84 5.16
C LEU A 21 -11.16 -38.44 3.67
N PRO A 22 -11.19 -37.14 3.33
CA PRO A 22 -11.01 -36.75 1.95
C PRO A 22 -9.67 -37.36 1.51
N ALA A 23 -9.68 -38.11 0.43
CA ALA A 23 -8.48 -38.61 -0.20
C ALA A 23 -7.57 -37.40 -0.37
N ALA A 24 -6.42 -37.41 0.29
CA ALA A 24 -5.36 -36.46 -0.02
C ALA A 24 -5.19 -36.56 -1.53
N ALA A 25 -5.41 -35.46 -2.25
CA ALA A 25 -5.08 -35.36 -3.66
C ALA A 25 -3.62 -35.84 -3.73
N ALA A 26 -3.35 -36.88 -4.51
CA ALA A 26 -2.00 -37.33 -4.76
C ALA A 26 -1.28 -36.10 -5.33
N GLU A 27 -0.34 -35.56 -4.55
CA GLU A 27 0.59 -34.56 -5.06
C GLU A 27 1.33 -35.23 -6.22
N GLY A 28 1.01 -34.81 -7.46
CA GLY A 28 1.73 -35.28 -8.64
C GLY A 28 3.21 -34.95 -8.46
N ASP A 29 4.08 -35.78 -9.01
CA ASP A 29 5.53 -35.49 -9.01
C ASP A 29 5.71 -34.09 -9.63
N PRO A 30 6.39 -33.16 -8.96
CA PRO A 30 6.62 -31.81 -9.49
C PRO A 30 7.28 -31.76 -10.87
N GLN A 31 7.90 -32.83 -11.31
CA GLN A 31 8.45 -32.99 -12.66
C GLN A 31 7.36 -33.18 -13.73
N ASP A 32 6.13 -33.45 -13.34
CA ASP A 32 5.01 -33.69 -14.25
C ASP A 32 4.22 -32.43 -14.60
N LEU A 33 4.65 -31.25 -14.14
CA LEU A 33 4.02 -29.97 -14.48
C LEU A 33 4.74 -29.28 -15.65
N ALA A 34 3.98 -28.83 -16.63
CA ALA A 34 4.45 -27.94 -17.69
C ALA A 34 3.91 -26.53 -17.48
N ALA A 35 4.77 -25.52 -17.63
CA ALA A 35 4.40 -24.13 -17.55
C ALA A 35 4.45 -23.44 -18.92
N ARG A 36 3.48 -22.59 -19.20
CA ARG A 36 3.44 -21.74 -20.38
C ARG A 36 3.22 -20.29 -19.98
N LEU A 37 4.10 -19.39 -20.40
CA LEU A 37 3.97 -17.96 -20.20
C LEU A 37 3.33 -17.29 -21.42
N THR A 38 2.36 -16.43 -21.15
CA THR A 38 1.80 -15.47 -22.11
C THR A 38 1.86 -14.09 -21.50
N THR A 39 2.44 -13.13 -22.20
CA THR A 39 2.39 -11.73 -21.81
C THR A 39 1.16 -11.06 -22.41
N ARG A 40 0.45 -10.24 -21.60
CA ARG A 40 -0.82 -9.63 -21.98
C ARG A 40 -0.82 -8.13 -21.72
N ASP A 41 -1.54 -7.41 -22.53
CA ASP A 41 -1.85 -6.00 -22.30
C ASP A 41 -2.76 -5.85 -21.07
N ILE A 42 -2.42 -4.92 -20.18
CA ILE A 42 -3.15 -4.72 -18.91
C ILE A 42 -4.55 -4.14 -19.07
N TRP A 43 -4.85 -3.52 -20.22
CA TRP A 43 -6.12 -2.86 -20.49
C TRP A 43 -7.09 -3.76 -21.25
N THR A 44 -6.58 -4.45 -22.25
CA THR A 44 -7.39 -5.28 -23.15
C THR A 44 -7.36 -6.76 -22.79
N GLY A 45 -6.36 -7.21 -22.03
CA GLY A 45 -6.09 -8.62 -21.77
C GLY A 45 -5.59 -9.41 -22.98
N ALA A 46 -5.44 -8.75 -24.13
CA ALA A 46 -4.95 -9.41 -25.35
C ALA A 46 -3.47 -9.80 -25.20
N PRO A 47 -3.05 -10.94 -25.78
CA PRO A 47 -1.64 -11.29 -25.87
C PRO A 47 -0.86 -10.18 -26.59
N THR A 48 0.24 -9.74 -26.00
CA THR A 48 1.07 -8.68 -26.56
C THR A 48 2.50 -8.80 -26.06
N GLN A 49 3.45 -8.28 -26.83
CA GLN A 49 4.81 -8.08 -26.36
C GLN A 49 4.84 -6.87 -25.40
N PRO A 50 5.36 -7.02 -24.17
CA PRO A 50 5.51 -5.91 -23.25
C PRO A 50 6.38 -4.79 -23.82
N ALA A 51 6.04 -3.53 -23.49
CA ALA A 51 6.85 -2.37 -23.79
C ALA A 51 7.50 -1.81 -22.51
N ALA A 52 8.74 -1.36 -22.60
CA ALA A 52 9.49 -0.82 -21.47
C ALA A 52 8.75 0.32 -20.77
N GLY A 53 8.73 0.29 -19.42
CA GLY A 53 8.09 1.28 -18.59
C GLY A 53 6.55 1.26 -18.63
N ARG A 54 5.95 0.34 -19.39
CA ARG A 54 4.50 0.11 -19.39
C ARG A 54 4.16 -1.13 -18.59
N GLY A 55 3.02 -1.11 -17.91
CA GLY A 55 2.50 -2.28 -17.23
C GLY A 55 2.24 -3.42 -18.19
N ALA A 56 2.71 -4.60 -17.84
CA ALA A 56 2.47 -5.84 -18.57
C ALA A 56 1.98 -6.90 -17.59
N ARG A 57 1.02 -7.71 -18.02
CA ARG A 57 0.52 -8.85 -17.26
C ARG A 57 1.24 -10.10 -17.73
N LEU A 58 1.89 -10.79 -16.80
CA LEU A 58 2.43 -12.13 -16.98
C LEU A 58 1.32 -13.12 -16.63
N SER A 59 0.91 -13.97 -17.56
CA SER A 59 -0.08 -15.02 -17.36
C SER A 59 0.60 -16.37 -17.56
N VAL A 60 0.70 -17.15 -16.48
CA VAL A 60 1.31 -18.49 -16.46
C VAL A 60 0.20 -19.52 -16.40
N GLU A 61 0.20 -20.44 -17.34
CA GLU A 61 -0.69 -21.60 -17.36
C GLU A 61 0.10 -22.84 -17.00
N LEU A 62 -0.33 -23.55 -15.96
CA LEU A 62 0.22 -24.84 -15.54
C LEU A 62 -0.69 -25.96 -15.99
N THR A 63 -0.08 -27.03 -16.50
CA THR A 63 -0.76 -28.25 -16.89
C THR A 63 0.01 -29.44 -16.32
N ASP A 64 -0.69 -30.35 -15.71
CA ASP A 64 -0.18 -31.65 -15.35
C ASP A 64 -0.01 -32.49 -16.63
N VAL A 65 1.23 -32.87 -16.93
CA VAL A 65 1.59 -33.53 -18.20
C VAL A 65 1.01 -34.95 -18.28
N VAL A 66 0.81 -35.60 -17.12
CA VAL A 66 0.33 -36.97 -17.05
C VAL A 66 -1.19 -37.01 -17.24
N THR A 67 -1.92 -36.12 -16.59
CA THR A 67 -3.38 -36.11 -16.62
C THR A 67 -3.94 -35.16 -17.66
N GLY A 68 -3.16 -34.22 -18.19
CA GLY A 68 -3.61 -33.17 -19.09
C GLY A 68 -4.52 -32.13 -18.42
N THR A 69 -4.61 -32.12 -17.09
CA THR A 69 -5.50 -31.23 -16.33
C THR A 69 -4.76 -30.07 -15.72
N ALA A 70 -5.49 -28.99 -15.43
CA ALA A 70 -4.96 -27.84 -14.71
C ALA A 70 -4.92 -28.13 -13.19
N PRO A 71 -3.77 -28.04 -12.52
CA PRO A 71 -3.68 -28.19 -11.07
C PRO A 71 -4.42 -27.07 -10.36
N ARG A 72 -4.89 -27.30 -9.12
CA ARG A 72 -5.62 -26.33 -8.33
C ARG A 72 -4.95 -26.12 -6.97
N GLY A 73 -5.03 -24.91 -6.44
CA GLY A 73 -4.58 -24.60 -5.10
C GLY A 73 -3.07 -24.66 -4.92
N LEU A 74 -2.29 -24.61 -6.00
CA LEU A 74 -0.84 -24.49 -5.90
C LEU A 74 -0.45 -23.10 -5.43
N MET A 75 0.50 -23.03 -4.52
CA MET A 75 1.17 -21.79 -4.17
C MET A 75 2.38 -21.60 -5.10
N LEU A 76 2.22 -20.75 -6.10
CA LEU A 76 3.28 -20.44 -7.04
C LEU A 76 4.02 -19.19 -6.57
N ALA A 77 5.34 -19.30 -6.48
CA ALA A 77 6.23 -18.16 -6.20
C ALA A 77 7.29 -18.07 -7.30
N GLY A 78 7.95 -16.93 -7.39
CA GLY A 78 8.99 -16.74 -8.39
C GLY A 78 9.45 -15.31 -8.50
N PHE A 79 10.26 -15.05 -9.52
CA PHE A 79 10.75 -13.72 -9.84
C PHE A 79 11.07 -13.61 -11.33
N ALA A 80 10.94 -12.40 -11.87
CA ALA A 80 11.48 -12.09 -13.20
C ALA A 80 12.86 -11.46 -13.07
N ARG A 81 13.82 -11.87 -13.91
CA ARG A 81 15.16 -11.30 -13.96
C ARG A 81 15.55 -10.91 -15.37
N PRO A 82 16.32 -9.82 -15.56
CA PRO A 82 16.90 -9.51 -16.86
C PRO A 82 17.94 -10.59 -17.23
N VAL A 83 17.97 -11.00 -18.49
CA VAL A 83 18.97 -11.93 -19.00
C VAL A 83 20.26 -11.19 -19.27
N GLN A 84 21.34 -11.61 -18.60
CA GLN A 84 22.68 -11.00 -18.69
C GLN A 84 23.74 -12.07 -18.91
N PRO A 85 24.87 -11.75 -19.58
CA PRO A 85 26.01 -12.67 -19.69
C PRO A 85 26.53 -13.09 -18.32
N GLY A 86 26.78 -14.37 -18.12
CA GLY A 86 27.36 -14.92 -16.88
C GLY A 86 26.35 -15.11 -15.74
N MET A 87 25.03 -14.92 -15.98
CA MET A 87 24.01 -15.20 -14.98
C MET A 87 23.96 -16.70 -14.63
N SER A 88 23.51 -17.01 -13.40
CA SER A 88 23.29 -18.38 -12.94
C SER A 88 22.29 -19.14 -13.82
N SER A 89 22.45 -20.47 -13.92
CA SER A 89 21.48 -21.31 -14.63
C SER A 89 20.09 -21.21 -14.01
N CYS A 90 19.06 -21.72 -14.72
CA CYS A 90 17.68 -21.79 -14.22
C CYS A 90 17.62 -22.51 -12.87
N ASP A 91 18.15 -23.73 -12.81
CA ASP A 91 18.12 -24.56 -11.61
C ASP A 91 18.86 -23.94 -10.42
N GLN A 92 19.98 -23.27 -10.68
CA GLN A 92 20.71 -22.58 -9.63
C GLN A 92 19.90 -21.39 -9.07
N ALA A 93 19.24 -20.64 -9.96
CA ALA A 93 18.43 -19.50 -9.58
C ALA A 93 17.18 -19.93 -8.80
N ALA A 94 16.50 -20.98 -9.26
CA ALA A 94 15.32 -21.54 -8.59
C ALA A 94 15.69 -22.11 -7.22
N ARG A 95 16.76 -22.94 -7.14
CA ARG A 95 17.24 -23.47 -5.85
C ARG A 95 17.69 -22.38 -4.88
N GLY A 96 18.38 -21.36 -5.38
CA GLY A 96 18.78 -20.22 -4.56
C GLY A 96 17.57 -19.49 -3.97
N PHE A 97 16.53 -19.28 -4.78
CA PHE A 97 15.29 -18.65 -4.34
C PHE A 97 14.52 -19.51 -3.33
N LEU A 98 14.36 -20.82 -3.59
CA LEU A 98 13.72 -21.74 -2.65
C LEU A 98 14.44 -21.81 -1.30
N THR A 99 15.79 -21.76 -1.31
CA THR A 99 16.58 -21.86 -0.07
C THR A 99 16.57 -20.56 0.74
N THR A 100 16.57 -19.41 0.06
CA THR A 100 16.79 -18.11 0.72
C THR A 100 15.52 -17.24 0.78
N GLY A 101 14.50 -17.55 -0.02
CA GLY A 101 13.34 -16.67 -0.25
C GLY A 101 13.67 -15.38 -1.00
N ARG A 102 14.92 -15.23 -1.52
CA ARG A 102 15.43 -13.97 -2.07
C ARG A 102 15.68 -14.07 -3.56
N ALA A 103 15.16 -13.11 -4.29
CA ALA A 103 15.49 -12.90 -5.70
C ALA A 103 16.86 -12.23 -5.85
N PRO A 104 17.62 -12.48 -6.94
CA PRO A 104 18.89 -11.81 -7.20
C PRO A 104 18.69 -10.30 -7.42
N GLY A 105 19.77 -9.52 -7.28
CA GLY A 105 19.74 -8.06 -7.51
C GLY A 105 19.25 -7.72 -8.92
N GLY A 106 18.39 -6.72 -9.04
CA GLY A 106 17.76 -6.29 -10.29
C GLY A 106 16.58 -7.16 -10.76
N ALA A 107 16.27 -8.24 -10.06
CA ALA A 107 15.08 -9.03 -10.32
C ALA A 107 13.84 -8.43 -9.65
N VAL A 108 12.66 -8.77 -10.20
CA VAL A 108 11.35 -8.42 -9.65
C VAL A 108 10.75 -9.67 -9.02
N PRO A 109 10.69 -9.77 -7.69
CA PRO A 109 10.11 -10.94 -7.03
C PRO A 109 8.58 -10.88 -7.03
N PHE A 110 7.95 -12.04 -7.19
CA PHE A 110 6.50 -12.26 -7.17
C PHE A 110 6.05 -13.18 -6.02
N GLY A 111 6.89 -13.34 -5.01
CA GLY A 111 6.60 -14.19 -3.85
C GLY A 111 5.93 -13.46 -2.68
N GLY A 112 5.80 -12.15 -2.73
CA GLY A 112 5.23 -11.35 -1.66
C GLY A 112 4.87 -9.93 -2.08
N PRO A 113 4.21 -9.15 -1.19
CA PRO A 113 3.87 -7.77 -1.48
C PRO A 113 5.11 -6.86 -1.49
N ALA A 114 4.99 -5.72 -2.17
CA ALA A 114 5.89 -4.58 -2.00
C ALA A 114 5.22 -3.52 -1.11
N LEU A 115 6.04 -2.68 -0.49
CA LEU A 115 5.57 -1.54 0.30
C LEU A 115 5.66 -0.27 -0.55
N VAL A 116 4.57 0.46 -0.62
CA VAL A 116 4.54 1.83 -1.11
C VAL A 116 4.71 2.74 0.09
N VAL A 117 5.78 3.51 0.11
CA VAL A 117 6.14 4.41 1.21
C VAL A 117 5.98 5.83 0.72
N THR A 118 5.20 6.64 1.42
CA THR A 118 5.13 8.08 1.17
C THR A 118 5.92 8.85 2.21
N THR A 119 6.43 10.00 1.85
CA THR A 119 7.12 10.92 2.77
C THR A 119 6.37 12.26 2.86
N GLY A 120 6.59 13.00 3.94
CA GLY A 120 5.94 14.29 4.16
C GLY A 120 6.31 15.39 3.17
N ASP A 121 7.31 15.15 2.33
CA ASP A 121 7.81 16.08 1.30
C ASP A 121 7.46 15.64 -0.14
N GLY A 122 6.60 14.60 -0.29
CA GLY A 122 6.08 14.15 -1.58
C GLY A 122 6.96 13.12 -2.29
N ALA A 123 7.98 12.54 -1.65
CA ALA A 123 8.65 11.38 -2.22
C ALA A 123 7.78 10.13 -2.04
N LEU A 124 7.86 9.23 -3.02
CA LEU A 124 7.20 7.94 -3.02
C LEU A 124 8.24 6.88 -3.37
N GLY A 125 8.40 5.90 -2.49
CA GLY A 125 9.29 4.76 -2.68
C GLY A 125 8.49 3.46 -2.81
N VAL A 126 8.98 2.54 -3.64
CA VAL A 126 8.50 1.15 -3.68
C VAL A 126 9.60 0.28 -3.12
N VAL A 127 9.33 -0.40 -2.02
CA VAL A 127 10.32 -1.14 -1.23
C VAL A 127 9.93 -2.62 -1.16
N ASP A 128 10.90 -3.49 -1.31
CA ASP A 128 10.72 -4.92 -1.05
C ASP A 128 11.03 -5.23 0.42
N PRO A 129 10.03 -5.63 1.22
CA PRO A 129 10.24 -5.95 2.63
C PRO A 129 11.04 -7.23 2.85
N GLN A 130 11.14 -8.11 1.86
CA GLN A 130 11.91 -9.35 1.95
C GLN A 130 13.41 -9.14 1.72
N LEU A 131 13.79 -8.03 1.07
CA LEU A 131 15.18 -7.65 0.84
C LEU A 131 15.68 -6.76 1.98
N ASN A 132 16.08 -7.35 3.09
CA ASN A 132 16.58 -6.60 4.25
C ASN A 132 18.07 -6.19 4.14
N LEU A 133 18.63 -6.17 2.95
CA LEU A 133 20.02 -5.76 2.74
C LEU A 133 20.13 -4.26 2.53
N GLN A 134 21.13 -3.66 3.13
CA GLN A 134 21.33 -2.23 3.35
C GLN A 134 21.24 -1.29 2.15
N SER A 135 21.18 -1.77 0.93
CA SER A 135 21.15 -0.92 -0.27
C SER A 135 20.21 -1.33 -1.39
N ALA A 136 19.68 -2.55 -1.39
CA ALA A 136 19.02 -3.15 -2.55
C ALA A 136 17.50 -3.35 -2.42
N ASN A 137 16.87 -2.88 -1.35
CA ASN A 137 15.44 -3.12 -1.13
C ASN A 137 14.51 -2.09 -1.80
N MET A 138 15.03 -1.00 -2.34
CA MET A 138 14.25 -0.04 -3.10
C MET A 138 14.11 -0.53 -4.55
N LEU A 139 12.89 -0.84 -4.95
CA LEU A 139 12.56 -1.28 -6.30
C LEU A 139 12.35 -0.11 -7.25
N ALA A 140 11.77 0.98 -6.74
CA ALA A 140 11.48 2.17 -7.51
C ALA A 140 11.31 3.39 -6.60
N ALA A 141 11.45 4.58 -7.18
CA ALA A 141 11.18 5.85 -6.52
C ALA A 141 10.52 6.81 -7.51
N ALA A 142 9.68 7.68 -6.99
CA ALA A 142 9.08 8.79 -7.71
C ALA A 142 9.02 10.03 -6.82
N ARG A 143 8.92 11.20 -7.43
CA ARG A 143 8.70 12.47 -6.73
C ARG A 143 7.41 13.09 -7.21
N LEU A 144 6.55 13.44 -6.27
CA LEU A 144 5.34 14.20 -6.53
C LEU A 144 5.58 15.69 -6.25
N PRO A 145 4.86 16.57 -6.91
CA PRO A 145 5.03 18.03 -6.73
C PRO A 145 4.54 18.53 -5.36
N GLU A 146 3.78 17.71 -4.64
CA GLU A 146 3.35 17.95 -3.27
C GLU A 146 3.11 16.61 -2.55
N PRO A 147 3.05 16.57 -1.22
CA PRO A 147 2.66 15.37 -0.50
C PRO A 147 1.25 14.91 -0.90
N PRO A 148 1.07 13.63 -1.24
CA PRO A 148 -0.25 13.11 -1.57
C PRO A 148 -1.13 13.05 -0.32
N ALA A 149 -2.42 13.41 -0.47
CA ALA A 149 -3.39 13.24 0.62
C ALA A 149 -3.83 11.78 0.77
N PHE A 150 -3.77 11.02 -0.30
CA PHE A 150 -4.11 9.60 -0.31
C PHE A 150 -3.35 8.87 -1.41
N VAL A 151 -2.97 7.63 -1.13
CA VAL A 151 -2.29 6.75 -2.08
C VAL A 151 -3.02 5.42 -2.14
N LEU A 152 -3.32 4.96 -3.35
CA LEU A 152 -3.96 3.68 -3.61
C LEU A 152 -3.12 2.87 -4.61
N PRO A 153 -2.52 1.75 -4.20
CA PRO A 153 -1.93 0.81 -5.13
C PRO A 153 -2.97 0.20 -6.08
N ASP A 154 -2.64 0.12 -7.37
CA ASP A 154 -3.45 -0.56 -8.41
C ASP A 154 -2.58 -1.63 -9.08
N PRO A 155 -2.41 -2.80 -8.44
CA PRO A 155 -1.57 -3.87 -8.95
C PRO A 155 -1.99 -4.38 -10.33
N ALA A 156 -3.30 -4.42 -10.58
CA ALA A 156 -3.83 -4.89 -11.87
C ALA A 156 -3.33 -4.07 -13.05
N ARG A 157 -2.88 -2.82 -12.82
CA ARG A 157 -2.40 -1.90 -13.86
C ARG A 157 -0.97 -1.44 -13.67
N ALA A 158 -0.21 -2.10 -12.77
CA ALA A 158 1.19 -1.82 -12.47
C ALA A 158 1.43 -0.33 -12.13
N ARG A 159 0.54 0.27 -11.33
CA ARG A 159 0.61 1.70 -10.98
C ARG A 159 0.18 1.96 -9.54
N ILE A 160 0.47 3.15 -9.10
CA ILE A 160 0.04 3.72 -7.83
C ILE A 160 -0.76 4.98 -8.16
N LEU A 161 -1.96 5.10 -7.60
CA LEU A 161 -2.80 6.28 -7.73
C LEU A 161 -2.57 7.20 -6.52
N ALA A 162 -2.53 8.51 -6.76
CA ALA A 162 -2.37 9.49 -5.68
C ALA A 162 -3.23 10.72 -5.92
N THR A 163 -3.80 11.27 -4.84
CA THR A 163 -4.53 12.55 -4.88
C THR A 163 -3.62 13.69 -4.45
N LEU A 164 -3.64 14.78 -5.21
CA LEU A 164 -2.88 16.01 -4.98
C LEU A 164 -3.85 17.17 -4.77
N PRO A 165 -4.24 17.47 -3.51
CA PRO A 165 -5.27 18.47 -3.22
C PRO A 165 -4.92 19.89 -3.64
N GLY A 166 -3.67 20.32 -3.43
CA GLY A 166 -3.19 21.65 -3.81
C GLY A 166 -3.17 21.87 -5.31
N ARG A 167 -2.93 20.80 -6.07
CA ARG A 167 -2.95 20.82 -7.53
C ARG A 167 -4.32 20.48 -8.13
N LYS A 168 -5.26 20.03 -7.30
CA LYS A 168 -6.59 19.57 -7.73
C LYS A 168 -6.54 18.44 -8.74
N GLU A 169 -5.59 17.51 -8.55
CA GLU A 169 -5.28 16.46 -9.51
C GLU A 169 -5.39 15.06 -8.89
N LEU A 170 -5.76 14.09 -9.72
CA LEU A 170 -5.53 12.66 -9.53
C LEU A 170 -4.40 12.25 -10.47
N VAL A 171 -3.37 11.62 -9.95
CA VAL A 171 -2.21 11.17 -10.73
C VAL A 171 -2.00 9.67 -10.63
N ALA A 172 -1.38 9.09 -11.65
CA ALA A 172 -0.89 7.71 -11.68
C ALA A 172 0.63 7.70 -11.77
N ILE A 173 1.26 6.91 -10.92
CA ILE A 173 2.72 6.71 -10.89
C ILE A 173 2.97 5.25 -11.31
N PRO A 174 3.81 4.97 -12.33
CA PRO A 174 4.19 3.60 -12.64
C PRO A 174 4.86 2.93 -11.45
N ILE A 175 4.57 1.65 -11.23
CA ILE A 175 5.19 0.89 -10.12
C ILE A 175 6.71 0.79 -10.25
N SER A 176 7.23 0.88 -11.46
CA SER A 176 8.67 0.93 -11.73
C SER A 176 9.31 2.30 -11.45
N GLY A 177 8.54 3.26 -10.96
CA GLY A 177 8.99 4.64 -10.76
C GLY A 177 8.98 5.48 -12.03
N GLY A 178 9.47 6.71 -11.91
CA GLY A 178 9.51 7.66 -13.02
C GLY A 178 8.44 8.76 -12.90
N PRO A 179 8.21 9.51 -13.98
CA PRO A 179 7.26 10.61 -13.99
C PRO A 179 5.82 10.10 -13.82
N HIS A 180 5.04 10.85 -13.06
CA HIS A 180 3.61 10.61 -12.90
C HIS A 180 2.82 11.09 -14.13
N GLU A 181 1.70 10.45 -14.37
CA GLU A 181 0.70 10.84 -15.37
C GLU A 181 -0.49 11.50 -14.64
N VAL A 182 -0.96 12.64 -15.14
CA VAL A 182 -2.18 13.26 -14.61
C VAL A 182 -3.39 12.59 -15.25
N LEU A 183 -4.17 11.87 -14.45
CA LEU A 183 -5.39 11.19 -14.91
C LEU A 183 -6.59 12.12 -14.95
N ALA A 184 -6.75 12.97 -13.93
CA ALA A 184 -7.86 13.92 -13.86
C ALA A 184 -7.41 15.24 -13.23
N ARG A 185 -8.04 16.33 -13.69
CA ARG A 185 -7.82 17.71 -13.22
C ARG A 185 -9.12 18.31 -12.70
N ASP A 186 -9.01 19.49 -12.10
CA ASP A 186 -10.14 20.29 -11.62
C ASP A 186 -10.99 19.53 -10.58
N LEU A 187 -10.33 18.73 -9.75
CA LEU A 187 -10.92 18.07 -8.60
C LEU A 187 -10.84 19.01 -7.39
N ASP A 188 -11.97 19.28 -6.74
CA ASP A 188 -11.99 20.14 -5.57
C ASP A 188 -11.41 19.42 -4.35
N ALA A 189 -10.17 19.80 -3.95
CA ALA A 189 -9.43 19.23 -2.83
C ALA A 189 -9.56 17.69 -2.72
N PRO A 190 -9.13 16.92 -3.74
CA PRO A 190 -9.29 15.46 -3.76
C PRO A 190 -8.54 14.82 -2.60
N ARG A 191 -9.18 13.88 -1.88
CA ARG A 191 -8.60 13.30 -0.65
C ARG A 191 -8.50 11.78 -0.65
N GLN A 192 -9.55 11.08 -1.07
CA GLN A 192 -9.63 9.63 -1.03
C GLN A 192 -9.99 9.09 -2.40
N ILE A 193 -9.50 7.88 -2.66
CA ILE A 193 -9.79 7.11 -3.88
C ILE A 193 -10.27 5.74 -3.44
N VAL A 194 -11.32 5.25 -4.08
CA VAL A 194 -11.71 3.84 -4.03
C VAL A 194 -11.78 3.32 -5.45
N LEU A 195 -11.18 2.16 -5.67
CA LEU A 195 -11.26 1.41 -6.92
C LEU A 195 -12.30 0.31 -6.73
N HIS A 196 -13.36 0.33 -7.54
CA HIS A 196 -14.34 -0.74 -7.54
C HIS A 196 -14.69 -1.08 -9.00
N ASP A 197 -14.61 -2.36 -9.33
CA ASP A 197 -14.77 -2.87 -10.71
C ASP A 197 -13.88 -2.13 -11.73
N GLN A 198 -14.50 -1.40 -12.65
CA GLN A 198 -13.86 -0.64 -13.71
C GLN A 198 -14.01 0.88 -13.51
N ALA A 199 -14.16 1.33 -12.28
CA ALA A 199 -14.35 2.73 -11.93
C ALA A 199 -13.47 3.16 -10.76
N LEU A 200 -13.01 4.42 -10.82
CA LEU A 200 -12.35 5.12 -9.73
C LEU A 200 -13.35 6.11 -9.14
N PHE A 201 -13.57 6.02 -7.85
CA PHE A 201 -14.39 6.95 -7.09
C PHE A 201 -13.45 7.87 -6.29
N VAL A 202 -13.54 9.17 -6.53
CA VAL A 202 -12.68 10.17 -5.89
C VAL A 202 -13.54 11.10 -5.04
N ALA A 203 -13.22 11.20 -3.74
CA ALA A 203 -13.80 12.22 -2.87
C ALA A 203 -13.26 13.60 -3.25
N SER A 204 -14.12 14.51 -3.70
CA SER A 204 -13.76 15.82 -4.24
C SER A 204 -14.74 16.87 -3.73
N GLY A 205 -14.32 17.69 -2.76
CA GLY A 205 -15.22 18.65 -2.11
C GLY A 205 -16.46 17.99 -1.52
N GLY A 206 -17.63 18.49 -1.87
CA GLY A 206 -18.94 17.98 -1.42
C GLY A 206 -19.51 16.84 -2.28
N GLN A 207 -18.74 16.22 -3.16
CA GLN A 207 -19.21 15.25 -4.13
C GLN A 207 -18.23 14.07 -4.28
N VAL A 208 -18.73 12.99 -4.86
CA VAL A 208 -17.92 11.89 -5.40
C VAL A 208 -17.83 12.04 -6.91
N VAL A 209 -16.62 12.09 -7.43
CA VAL A 209 -16.37 12.07 -8.87
C VAL A 209 -16.07 10.62 -9.28
N GLU A 210 -16.88 10.10 -10.18
CA GLU A 210 -16.67 8.80 -10.80
C GLU A 210 -15.89 8.98 -12.10
N LEU A 211 -14.77 8.27 -12.21
CA LEU A 211 -13.89 8.25 -13.36
C LEU A 211 -13.80 6.83 -13.91
N ASP A 212 -13.51 6.69 -15.18
CA ASP A 212 -13.00 5.41 -15.68
C ASP A 212 -11.53 5.19 -15.22
N LEU A 213 -11.00 4.03 -15.50
CA LEU A 213 -9.64 3.68 -15.08
C LEU A 213 -8.53 4.49 -15.78
N ARG A 214 -8.88 5.23 -16.84
CA ARG A 214 -7.98 6.15 -17.55
C ARG A 214 -8.14 7.60 -17.11
N GLY A 215 -9.03 7.86 -16.14
CA GLY A 215 -9.27 9.18 -15.60
C GLY A 215 -10.35 9.98 -16.30
N THR A 216 -11.06 9.40 -17.28
CA THR A 216 -12.17 10.09 -17.94
C THR A 216 -13.36 10.19 -16.98
N ARG A 217 -13.88 11.39 -16.78
CA ARG A 217 -15.03 11.60 -15.89
C ARG A 217 -16.28 10.97 -16.50
N ARG A 218 -16.92 10.08 -15.74
CA ARG A 218 -18.21 9.43 -16.07
C ARG A 218 -19.38 10.17 -15.44
N ALA A 219 -19.24 10.50 -14.14
CA ALA A 219 -20.30 11.14 -13.38
C ALA A 219 -19.73 11.98 -12.22
N ALA A 220 -20.57 12.84 -11.64
CA ALA A 220 -20.34 13.49 -10.38
C ALA A 220 -21.59 13.35 -9.52
N HIS A 221 -21.42 12.85 -8.31
CA HIS A 221 -22.51 12.55 -7.41
C HIS A 221 -22.44 13.47 -6.20
N PRO A 222 -23.30 14.50 -6.11
CA PRO A 222 -23.39 15.32 -4.91
C PRO A 222 -23.74 14.48 -3.68
N VAL A 223 -23.08 14.74 -2.56
CA VAL A 223 -23.35 14.08 -1.27
C VAL A 223 -23.83 15.07 -0.25
N GLY A 224 -23.03 16.05 0.12
CA GLY A 224 -23.40 17.02 1.16
C GLY A 224 -22.49 18.24 1.20
N ALA A 225 -22.65 19.06 2.21
CA ALA A 225 -21.77 20.19 2.45
C ALA A 225 -20.46 19.76 3.12
N GLY A 226 -19.35 20.32 2.67
CA GLY A 226 -18.03 20.04 3.22
C GLY A 226 -17.32 18.87 2.55
N SER A 227 -16.23 18.41 3.16
CA SER A 227 -15.40 17.36 2.59
C SER A 227 -16.06 15.99 2.70
N VAL A 228 -16.38 15.40 1.57
CA VAL A 228 -16.87 14.03 1.48
C VAL A 228 -15.74 13.05 1.80
N ARG A 229 -16.10 11.94 2.44
CA ARG A 229 -15.22 10.79 2.69
C ARG A 229 -15.79 9.54 2.04
N LEU A 230 -14.90 8.65 1.60
CA LEU A 230 -15.24 7.37 1.00
C LEU A 230 -14.90 6.24 1.97
N LEU A 231 -15.78 5.26 2.03
CA LEU A 231 -15.56 4.01 2.74
C LEU A 231 -15.54 2.90 1.70
N ASP A 232 -14.42 2.21 1.64
CA ASP A 232 -14.27 1.04 0.79
C ASP A 232 -15.08 -0.13 1.34
N ARG A 233 -15.72 -0.89 0.45
CA ARG A 233 -16.51 -2.06 0.79
C ARG A 233 -16.06 -3.26 -0.03
N PRO A 234 -15.97 -4.45 0.57
CA PRO A 234 -15.77 -5.66 -0.20
C PRO A 234 -16.89 -5.84 -1.23
N ASP A 235 -16.53 -6.06 -2.49
CA ASP A 235 -17.42 -6.45 -3.59
C ASP A 235 -18.63 -5.54 -3.83
N ALA A 236 -18.56 -4.26 -3.41
CA ALA A 236 -19.64 -3.30 -3.59
C ALA A 236 -19.09 -1.87 -3.83
N PRO A 237 -19.85 -0.98 -4.50
CA PRO A 237 -19.46 0.42 -4.66
C PRO A 237 -19.26 1.10 -3.30
N PRO A 238 -18.35 2.10 -3.19
CA PRO A 238 -18.04 2.73 -1.92
C PRO A 238 -19.27 3.45 -1.33
N ILE A 239 -19.30 3.52 0.01
CA ILE A 239 -20.18 4.46 0.71
C ILE A 239 -19.49 5.81 0.71
N ALA A 240 -20.22 6.86 0.37
CA ALA A 240 -19.77 8.23 0.57
C ALA A 240 -20.58 8.91 1.67
N TYR A 241 -19.90 9.62 2.55
CA TYR A 241 -20.58 10.40 3.58
C TYR A 241 -19.95 11.78 3.76
N SER A 242 -20.72 12.70 4.30
CA SER A 242 -20.23 14.03 4.64
C SER A 242 -20.52 14.38 6.12
N PRO A 243 -19.77 15.32 6.72
CA PRO A 243 -19.94 15.71 8.11
C PRO A 243 -21.33 16.28 8.44
N ASP A 244 -22.08 16.79 7.46
CA ASP A 244 -23.44 17.30 7.63
C ASP A 244 -24.49 16.17 7.78
N GLY A 245 -24.07 14.91 7.74
CA GLY A 245 -24.94 13.76 7.94
C GLY A 245 -25.55 13.20 6.67
N ALA A 246 -25.07 13.59 5.50
CA ALA A 246 -25.48 12.96 4.27
C ALA A 246 -24.68 11.69 4.01
N ILE A 247 -25.35 10.62 3.60
CA ILE A 247 -24.79 9.31 3.23
C ILE A 247 -25.30 8.97 1.83
N ARG A 248 -24.38 8.64 0.95
CA ARG A 248 -24.69 8.08 -0.38
C ARG A 248 -24.15 6.64 -0.46
N ALA A 249 -25.05 5.70 -0.69
CA ALA A 249 -24.73 4.30 -0.89
C ALA A 249 -25.68 3.70 -1.94
N ASP A 250 -25.20 2.81 -2.78
CA ASP A 250 -26.00 2.08 -3.78
C ASP A 250 -26.91 2.98 -4.62
N GLY A 251 -26.35 4.14 -5.05
CA GLY A 251 -27.06 5.15 -5.83
C GLY A 251 -28.05 6.03 -5.06
N ARG A 252 -28.35 5.74 -3.80
CA ARG A 252 -29.28 6.48 -2.95
C ARG A 252 -28.56 7.53 -2.11
N LEU A 253 -29.19 8.70 -1.94
CA LEU A 253 -28.74 9.73 -1.02
C LEU A 253 -29.71 9.81 0.16
N HIS A 254 -29.20 9.61 1.36
CA HIS A 254 -29.94 9.69 2.61
C HIS A 254 -29.36 10.80 3.49
N ARG A 255 -30.23 11.50 4.26
CA ARG A 255 -29.83 12.49 5.27
C ARG A 255 -30.24 12.01 6.65
N THR A 256 -29.23 11.76 7.48
CA THR A 256 -29.47 11.23 8.84
C THR A 256 -30.09 12.23 9.80
N GLY A 257 -30.15 13.51 9.44
CA GLY A 257 -30.54 14.58 10.34
C GLY A 257 -29.55 14.87 11.47
N ARG A 258 -28.36 14.23 11.44
CA ARG A 258 -27.30 14.35 12.45
C ARG A 258 -25.97 14.63 11.79
N ARG A 259 -25.11 15.35 12.46
CA ARG A 259 -23.73 15.50 12.02
C ARG A 259 -22.96 14.21 12.32
N LEU A 260 -22.10 13.84 11.39
CA LEU A 260 -21.24 12.65 11.49
C LEU A 260 -19.79 13.09 11.75
N GLY A 261 -19.15 12.40 12.67
CA GLY A 261 -17.71 12.48 12.89
C GLY A 261 -16.93 11.57 11.94
N ASP A 262 -16.31 10.54 12.49
CA ASP A 262 -15.61 9.52 11.69
C ASP A 262 -16.52 8.33 11.40
N ALA A 263 -16.21 7.58 10.32
CA ALA A 263 -16.97 6.39 9.96
C ALA A 263 -16.09 5.38 9.21
N THR A 264 -16.53 4.13 9.22
CA THR A 264 -15.92 3.01 8.52
C THR A 264 -16.99 2.08 7.94
N ALA A 265 -16.68 1.36 6.87
CA ALA A 265 -17.49 0.24 6.44
C ALA A 265 -17.28 -0.94 7.40
N ALA A 266 -18.36 -1.66 7.71
CA ALA A 266 -18.34 -2.87 8.52
C ALA A 266 -19.02 -4.00 7.74
N GLY A 267 -18.21 -4.72 6.95
CA GLY A 267 -18.71 -5.63 5.94
C GLY A 267 -19.34 -4.91 4.73
N ALA A 268 -20.04 -5.64 3.88
CA ALA A 268 -20.57 -5.11 2.62
C ALA A 268 -21.82 -4.22 2.80
N GLY A 269 -22.65 -4.49 3.79
CA GLY A 269 -23.99 -3.88 3.95
C GLY A 269 -24.13 -2.92 5.13
N THR A 270 -23.06 -2.57 5.83
CA THR A 270 -23.15 -1.82 7.10
C THR A 270 -22.10 -0.71 7.17
N MET A 271 -22.50 0.42 7.70
CA MET A 271 -21.63 1.54 8.06
C MET A 271 -21.65 1.72 9.58
N LEU A 272 -20.46 1.75 10.18
CA LEU A 272 -20.28 2.14 11.58
C LEU A 272 -19.77 3.57 11.63
N SER A 273 -20.42 4.45 12.38
CA SER A 273 -20.07 5.88 12.44
C SER A 273 -20.08 6.41 13.87
N LEU A 274 -19.30 7.46 14.12
CA LEU A 274 -19.41 8.32 15.29
C LEU A 274 -20.32 9.52 14.97
N ASP A 275 -21.02 10.04 15.96
CA ASP A 275 -21.58 11.39 15.87
C ASP A 275 -20.46 12.46 15.94
N ASP A 276 -20.77 13.70 15.66
CA ASP A 276 -19.80 14.81 15.67
C ASP A 276 -19.16 15.03 17.07
N GLY A 277 -19.92 14.75 18.13
CA GLY A 277 -19.42 14.78 19.52
C GLY A 277 -18.50 13.61 19.87
N GLY A 278 -18.68 12.48 19.20
CA GLY A 278 -17.92 11.25 19.44
C GLY A 278 -18.40 10.41 20.62
N GLU A 279 -19.51 10.79 21.28
CA GLU A 279 -20.05 10.08 22.45
C GLU A 279 -20.97 8.92 22.07
N MET A 280 -21.48 8.94 20.84
CA MET A 280 -22.37 7.93 20.30
C MET A 280 -21.78 7.32 19.04
N ALA A 281 -21.75 6.00 18.99
CA ALA A 281 -21.62 5.27 17.74
C ALA A 281 -22.99 4.91 17.16
N ALA A 282 -23.05 4.69 15.86
CA ALA A 282 -24.24 4.22 15.17
C ALA A 282 -23.89 3.16 14.13
N ILE A 283 -24.61 2.05 14.17
CA ILE A 283 -24.60 1.04 13.12
C ILE A 283 -25.74 1.40 12.17
N THR A 284 -25.41 1.72 10.94
CA THR A 284 -26.37 2.04 9.88
C THR A 284 -26.36 0.93 8.85
N TYR A 285 -27.49 0.23 8.72
CA TYR A 285 -27.69 -0.79 7.68
C TYR A 285 -28.09 -0.10 6.39
N LEU A 286 -27.44 -0.45 5.28
CA LEU A 286 -27.64 0.24 3.99
C LEU A 286 -29.02 0.00 3.36
N ASP A 287 -29.69 -1.08 3.73
CA ASP A 287 -31.06 -1.40 3.36
C ASP A 287 -32.11 -0.71 4.27
N ALA A 288 -31.70 -0.22 5.46
CA ALA A 288 -32.54 0.43 6.47
C ALA A 288 -31.89 1.71 7.03
N LEU A 289 -31.51 2.63 6.16
CA LEU A 289 -30.76 3.86 6.50
C LEU A 289 -31.45 4.75 7.56
N ASP A 290 -32.77 4.64 7.69
CA ASP A 290 -33.57 5.45 8.62
C ASP A 290 -33.56 4.92 10.07
N GLN A 291 -33.07 3.70 10.29
CA GLN A 291 -33.14 3.00 11.58
C GLN A 291 -31.77 2.59 12.10
N PRO A 292 -30.85 3.52 12.36
CA PRO A 292 -29.53 3.16 12.88
C PRO A 292 -29.64 2.67 14.34
N ALA A 293 -28.94 1.58 14.64
CA ALA A 293 -28.72 1.16 16.02
C ALA A 293 -27.69 2.08 16.68
N ARG A 294 -28.07 2.71 17.80
CA ARG A 294 -27.25 3.69 18.53
C ARG A 294 -26.59 3.07 19.74
N ILE A 295 -25.31 3.36 19.93
CA ILE A 295 -24.47 2.77 20.97
C ILE A 295 -23.81 3.90 21.77
N PRO A 296 -24.18 4.12 23.05
CA PRO A 296 -23.48 5.06 23.90
C PRO A 296 -22.10 4.52 24.25
N LEU A 297 -21.06 5.33 24.04
CA LEU A 297 -19.66 4.93 24.25
C LEU A 297 -19.13 5.28 25.65
N GLY A 298 -19.89 6.04 26.44
CA GLY A 298 -19.52 6.46 27.80
C GLY A 298 -18.52 7.60 27.87
N ARG A 299 -17.87 7.94 26.74
CA ARG A 299 -16.99 9.10 26.55
C ARG A 299 -16.87 9.44 25.08
N ALA A 300 -16.31 10.60 24.77
CA ALA A 300 -16.07 11.02 23.40
C ALA A 300 -14.84 10.31 22.78
N PHE A 301 -15.00 9.88 21.52
CA PHE A 301 -13.94 9.35 20.67
C PHE A 301 -13.92 10.08 19.33
N ARG A 302 -12.79 10.06 18.63
CA ARG A 302 -12.58 10.80 17.38
C ARG A 302 -12.41 9.93 16.15
N ARG A 303 -12.11 8.66 16.34
CA ARG A 303 -11.88 7.69 15.27
C ARG A 303 -12.66 6.41 15.54
N ILE A 304 -13.00 5.73 14.45
CA ILE A 304 -13.66 4.45 14.52
C ILE A 304 -13.13 3.53 13.41
N ALA A 305 -12.93 2.27 13.73
CA ALA A 305 -12.52 1.23 12.81
C ALA A 305 -13.42 0.00 12.99
N ALA A 306 -13.51 -0.85 11.98
CA ALA A 306 -14.23 -2.13 12.06
C ALA A 306 -13.40 -3.24 11.43
N ASP A 307 -13.66 -4.47 11.85
CA ASP A 307 -13.11 -5.65 11.20
C ASP A 307 -13.75 -5.84 9.81
N PRO A 308 -13.06 -6.44 8.85
CA PRO A 308 -13.60 -6.64 7.50
C PRO A 308 -14.87 -7.52 7.46
N ALA A 309 -15.07 -8.40 8.45
CA ALA A 309 -16.25 -9.24 8.54
C ALA A 309 -17.45 -8.51 9.15
N GLY A 310 -17.24 -7.31 9.73
CA GLY A 310 -18.30 -6.51 10.34
C GLY A 310 -18.82 -7.09 11.66
N ARG A 311 -17.99 -7.84 12.40
CA ARG A 311 -18.37 -8.42 13.70
C ARG A 311 -18.02 -7.50 14.87
N PHE A 312 -16.88 -6.81 14.80
CA PHE A 312 -16.40 -5.90 15.83
C PHE A 312 -16.08 -4.52 15.26
N GLY A 313 -16.32 -3.50 16.06
CA GLY A 313 -15.82 -2.15 15.87
C GLY A 313 -14.91 -1.72 17.01
N LEU A 314 -14.10 -0.71 16.80
CA LEU A 314 -13.26 -0.09 17.81
C LEU A 314 -13.31 1.43 17.67
N ALA A 315 -13.66 2.14 18.74
CA ALA A 315 -13.61 3.60 18.81
C ALA A 315 -12.45 4.05 19.70
N TRP A 316 -11.72 5.08 19.26
CA TRP A 316 -10.50 5.59 19.88
C TRP A 316 -10.25 7.07 19.57
N THR A 317 -9.31 7.67 20.26
CA THR A 317 -8.87 9.04 20.00
C THR A 317 -7.35 9.03 19.79
N PRO A 318 -6.85 9.62 18.69
CA PRO A 318 -5.42 9.81 18.48
C PRO A 318 -4.76 10.53 19.65
N ARG A 319 -3.60 10.04 20.10
CA ARG A 319 -2.85 10.56 21.23
C ARG A 319 -3.55 10.41 22.59
N GLU A 320 -4.50 9.47 22.71
CA GLU A 320 -5.06 8.99 23.97
C GLU A 320 -4.85 7.49 24.10
N ALA A 321 -4.73 6.98 25.33
CA ALA A 321 -4.51 5.56 25.57
C ALA A 321 -5.80 4.73 25.49
N ALA A 322 -6.95 5.35 25.77
CA ALA A 322 -8.22 4.66 25.94
C ALA A 322 -8.93 4.36 24.60
N PHE A 323 -9.62 3.22 24.57
CA PHE A 323 -10.46 2.78 23.46
C PHE A 323 -11.63 1.94 23.96
N VAL A 324 -12.62 1.70 23.09
CA VAL A 324 -13.71 0.76 23.35
C VAL A 324 -13.88 -0.18 22.16
N LEU A 325 -14.13 -1.46 22.47
CA LEU A 325 -14.53 -2.47 21.51
C LEU A 325 -16.05 -2.57 21.49
N ILE A 326 -16.62 -2.57 20.30
CA ILE A 326 -18.05 -2.61 20.04
C ILE A 326 -18.38 -3.95 19.40
N ASP A 327 -19.34 -4.66 19.96
CA ASP A 327 -19.94 -5.84 19.35
C ASP A 327 -21.07 -5.37 18.43
N LEU A 328 -20.85 -5.49 17.11
CA LEU A 328 -21.80 -4.99 16.11
C LEU A 328 -23.05 -5.86 16.01
N ALA A 329 -22.98 -7.13 16.39
CA ALA A 329 -24.17 -8.00 16.36
C ALA A 329 -25.15 -7.72 17.50
N THR A 330 -24.65 -7.25 18.65
CA THR A 330 -25.51 -6.88 19.80
C THR A 330 -25.76 -5.38 19.88
N ALA A 331 -25.05 -4.59 19.07
CA ALA A 331 -25.07 -3.13 19.11
C ALA A 331 -24.72 -2.57 20.51
N GLU A 332 -23.69 -3.11 21.15
CA GLU A 332 -23.27 -2.71 22.50
C GLU A 332 -21.75 -2.58 22.61
N VAL A 333 -21.29 -1.81 23.59
CA VAL A 333 -19.88 -1.82 23.99
C VAL A 333 -19.57 -3.18 24.63
N ALA A 334 -18.70 -3.96 24.02
CA ALA A 334 -18.27 -5.25 24.52
C ALA A 334 -17.26 -5.11 25.65
N GLN A 335 -16.24 -4.28 25.43
CA GLN A 335 -15.16 -4.04 26.42
C GLN A 335 -14.60 -2.63 26.25
N ALA A 336 -14.18 -2.03 27.37
CA ALA A 336 -13.36 -0.83 27.38
C ALA A 336 -11.92 -1.22 27.76
N GLY A 337 -10.95 -0.56 27.14
CA GLY A 337 -9.54 -0.79 27.38
C GLY A 337 -8.71 0.48 27.29
N ALA A 338 -7.46 0.34 27.71
CA ALA A 338 -6.45 1.37 27.52
C ALA A 338 -5.08 0.70 27.33
N LEU A 339 -4.20 1.34 26.60
CA LEU A 339 -2.80 0.94 26.56
C LEU A 339 -2.17 1.18 27.96
N SER A 340 -1.31 0.27 28.39
CA SER A 340 -0.57 0.42 29.66
C SER A 340 0.53 1.47 29.58
N GLU A 341 1.02 1.74 28.38
CA GLU A 341 2.09 2.69 28.11
C GLU A 341 1.81 3.42 26.79
N GLY A 342 2.06 4.74 26.80
CA GLY A 342 1.90 5.59 25.64
C GLY A 342 0.45 5.83 25.20
N THR A 343 0.31 6.33 23.99
CA THR A 343 -0.96 6.75 23.38
C THR A 343 -1.15 6.12 22.01
N LEU A 344 -2.38 6.03 21.56
CA LEU A 344 -2.73 5.44 20.26
C LEU A 344 -2.29 6.35 19.10
N SER A 345 -1.42 5.83 18.26
CA SER A 345 -0.98 6.46 17.01
C SER A 345 -1.82 6.02 15.82
N ASP A 346 -2.13 4.71 15.74
CA ASP A 346 -2.98 4.12 14.69
C ASP A 346 -3.62 2.83 15.19
N VAL A 347 -4.73 2.44 14.55
CA VAL A 347 -5.48 1.22 14.86
C VAL A 347 -5.87 0.52 13.56
N LEU A 348 -5.64 -0.78 13.52
CA LEU A 348 -6.05 -1.64 12.41
C LEU A 348 -6.77 -2.88 12.94
N LEU A 349 -7.97 -3.16 12.42
CA LEU A 349 -8.68 -4.41 12.66
C LEU A 349 -8.52 -5.34 11.45
N THR A 350 -8.22 -6.59 11.74
CA THR A 350 -8.24 -7.70 10.77
C THR A 350 -9.42 -8.62 11.10
N GLY A 351 -9.54 -9.76 10.40
CA GLY A 351 -10.68 -10.66 10.63
C GLY A 351 -10.77 -11.22 12.06
N ASP A 352 -9.66 -11.38 12.75
CA ASP A 352 -9.59 -12.00 14.08
C ASP A 352 -8.83 -11.18 15.14
N ARG A 353 -8.25 -10.02 14.75
CA ARG A 353 -7.41 -9.22 15.65
C ARG A 353 -7.63 -7.72 15.51
N ALA A 354 -7.41 -7.01 16.63
CA ALA A 354 -7.22 -5.57 16.64
C ALA A 354 -5.76 -5.26 17.02
N PHE A 355 -5.08 -4.48 16.19
CA PHE A 355 -3.73 -3.99 16.39
C PHE A 355 -3.77 -2.52 16.78
N LEU A 356 -3.10 -2.17 17.87
CA LEU A 356 -3.12 -0.85 18.48
C LEU A 356 -1.68 -0.33 18.57
N LEU A 357 -1.30 0.55 17.65
CA LEU A 357 0.06 1.09 17.60
C LEU A 357 0.21 2.26 18.58
N SER A 358 1.26 2.20 19.38
CA SER A 358 1.74 3.29 20.22
C SER A 358 3.20 3.58 19.90
N LEU A 359 3.48 4.66 19.23
CA LEU A 359 4.84 5.06 18.88
C LEU A 359 5.58 5.72 20.05
N ASP A 360 4.87 6.49 20.88
CA ASP A 360 5.43 7.06 22.11
C ASP A 360 5.66 6.00 23.20
N GLY A 361 4.80 4.97 23.27
CA GLY A 361 5.01 3.80 24.14
C GLY A 361 5.95 2.75 23.55
N GLY A 362 6.29 2.85 22.26
CA GLY A 362 7.18 1.91 21.56
C GLY A 362 6.63 0.49 21.50
N LEU A 363 5.32 0.33 21.30
CA LEU A 363 4.66 -0.98 21.31
C LEU A 363 3.48 -1.08 20.33
N VAL A 364 3.10 -2.33 20.04
CA VAL A 364 1.82 -2.67 19.44
C VAL A 364 1.06 -3.57 20.41
N GLY A 365 -0.11 -3.11 20.85
CA GLY A 365 -1.08 -3.94 21.56
C GLY A 365 -1.86 -4.79 20.58
N VAL A 366 -2.08 -6.07 20.88
CA VAL A 366 -2.87 -6.97 20.03
C VAL A 366 -3.97 -7.59 20.86
N VAL A 367 -5.20 -7.41 20.41
CA VAL A 367 -6.39 -8.03 21.00
C VAL A 367 -6.91 -9.10 20.06
N GLU A 368 -7.02 -10.32 20.57
CA GLU A 368 -7.65 -11.43 19.85
C GLU A 368 -9.18 -11.25 19.92
N LEU A 369 -9.80 -10.80 18.82
CA LEU A 369 -11.24 -10.49 18.78
C LEU A 369 -12.15 -11.67 19.17
N PRO A 370 -11.85 -12.93 18.81
CA PRO A 370 -12.65 -14.07 19.25
C PRO A 370 -12.69 -14.29 20.76
N THR A 371 -11.74 -13.70 21.53
CA THR A 371 -11.71 -13.81 23.00
C THR A 371 -12.49 -12.71 23.71
N VAL A 372 -12.91 -11.67 22.99
CA VAL A 372 -13.65 -10.54 23.54
C VAL A 372 -15.02 -11.03 24.07
N ARG A 373 -15.29 -10.77 25.35
CA ARG A 373 -16.53 -11.12 26.03
C ARG A 373 -16.99 -9.97 26.91
N ARG A 374 -18.26 -9.66 26.85
CA ARG A 374 -18.86 -8.60 27.69
C ARG A 374 -18.63 -8.90 29.17
N GLY A 375 -18.18 -7.90 29.92
CA GLY A 375 -17.91 -8.01 31.36
C GLY A 375 -16.64 -8.77 31.74
N ALA A 376 -15.92 -9.34 30.79
CA ALA A 376 -14.60 -9.93 31.05
C ALA A 376 -13.49 -8.85 31.02
N ALA A 377 -12.36 -9.12 31.68
CA ALA A 377 -11.18 -8.28 31.56
C ALA A 377 -10.60 -8.40 30.15
N LEU A 378 -10.22 -7.26 29.57
CA LEU A 378 -9.57 -7.22 28.26
C LEU A 378 -8.20 -7.89 28.34
N GLN A 379 -7.97 -8.86 27.48
CA GLN A 379 -6.66 -9.49 27.30
C GLN A 379 -5.96 -8.86 26.08
N MET A 380 -4.75 -8.38 26.28
CA MET A 380 -3.96 -7.75 25.23
C MET A 380 -2.54 -8.32 25.25
N ILE A 381 -2.11 -8.84 24.11
CA ILE A 381 -0.71 -9.23 23.88
C ILE A 381 0.08 -7.96 23.59
N ARG A 382 1.24 -7.81 24.19
CA ARG A 382 2.11 -6.65 24.01
C ARG A 382 3.32 -7.04 23.17
N VAL A 383 3.49 -6.39 22.02
CA VAL A 383 4.67 -6.50 21.16
C VAL A 383 5.49 -5.24 21.29
N VAL A 384 6.68 -5.33 21.87
CA VAL A 384 7.58 -4.19 22.07
C VAL A 384 8.34 -3.91 20.78
N LEU A 385 8.29 -2.67 20.25
CA LEU A 385 9.02 -2.27 19.05
C LEU A 385 10.51 -2.00 19.28
N GLY A 386 10.91 -1.76 20.54
CA GLY A 386 12.28 -1.42 20.90
C GLY A 386 12.70 0.01 20.54
N VAL A 387 11.75 0.84 20.11
CA VAL A 387 11.96 2.25 19.78
C VAL A 387 10.74 3.06 20.21
N THR A 388 10.98 4.21 20.82
CA THR A 388 9.94 5.18 21.19
C THR A 388 10.14 6.47 20.41
N GLN A 389 9.04 7.15 20.09
CA GLN A 389 9.06 8.42 19.38
C GLN A 389 8.30 9.47 20.17
N PRO A 390 8.98 10.49 20.73
CA PRO A 390 8.31 11.64 21.31
C PRO A 390 7.50 12.38 20.25
N ASP A 391 6.30 12.86 20.59
CA ASP A 391 5.37 13.55 19.68
C ASP A 391 5.16 12.81 18.35
N PRO A 392 4.63 11.58 18.40
CA PRO A 392 4.49 10.75 17.21
C PRO A 392 3.41 11.29 16.28
N PRO A 393 3.51 11.04 14.96
CA PRO A 393 2.36 11.20 14.08
C PRO A 393 1.24 10.27 14.51
N ALA A 394 0.02 10.68 14.26
CA ALA A 394 -1.15 9.85 14.52
C ALA A 394 -2.12 9.95 13.33
N GLY A 395 -2.55 8.79 12.84
CA GLY A 395 -3.45 8.68 11.69
C GLY A 395 -3.28 7.39 10.92
N PRO A 396 -4.13 7.17 9.91
CA PRO A 396 -4.10 5.95 9.10
C PRO A 396 -2.83 5.83 8.26
N GLY A 397 -2.41 4.59 8.01
CA GLY A 397 -1.24 4.27 7.20
C GLY A 397 0.06 4.08 8.00
N LEU A 398 0.01 4.17 9.32
CA LEU A 398 1.12 3.73 10.19
C LEU A 398 1.05 2.21 10.45
N LEU A 399 -0.15 1.62 10.33
CA LEU A 399 -0.38 0.18 10.32
C LEU A 399 -0.95 -0.25 8.97
N VAL A 400 -0.41 -1.31 8.38
CA VAL A 400 -0.97 -1.96 7.19
C VAL A 400 -0.94 -3.48 7.35
N GLY A 401 -2.01 -4.15 6.89
CA GLY A 401 -2.08 -5.61 6.94
C GLY A 401 -1.06 -6.27 6.02
N ALA A 402 -0.36 -7.31 6.48
CA ALA A 402 0.63 -8.04 5.70
C ALA A 402 0.00 -9.30 5.08
N GLY A 403 -0.91 -9.11 4.14
CA GLY A 403 -1.39 -10.16 3.22
C GLY A 403 -2.40 -11.18 3.75
N ASP A 404 -2.17 -11.83 4.86
CA ASP A 404 -3.04 -12.90 5.40
C ASP A 404 -3.96 -12.44 6.55
N GLY A 405 -3.89 -11.17 6.92
CA GLY A 405 -4.66 -10.59 8.04
C GLY A 405 -4.17 -11.00 9.43
N ARG A 406 -3.17 -11.88 9.54
CA ARG A 406 -2.59 -12.32 10.82
C ARG A 406 -1.44 -11.47 11.27
N GLN A 407 -0.72 -10.90 10.33
CA GLN A 407 0.44 -10.06 10.54
C GLN A 407 0.14 -8.65 10.05
N VAL A 408 0.80 -7.66 10.63
CA VAL A 408 0.75 -6.27 10.19
C VAL A 408 2.15 -5.68 10.14
N LEU A 409 2.31 -4.68 9.31
CA LEU A 409 3.51 -3.85 9.28
C LEU A 409 3.23 -2.58 10.07
N ALA A 410 4.06 -2.30 11.07
CA ALA A 410 4.01 -1.10 11.88
C ALA A 410 5.15 -0.16 11.47
N LEU A 411 4.80 1.05 11.06
CA LEU A 411 5.74 2.09 10.67
C LEU A 411 6.30 2.81 11.91
N ALA A 412 7.62 2.91 12.00
CA ALA A 412 8.35 3.75 12.94
C ALA A 412 9.07 4.88 12.18
N PRO A 413 8.41 6.03 11.98
CA PRO A 413 8.93 7.12 11.15
C PRO A 413 10.27 7.69 11.59
N SER A 414 10.49 7.83 12.90
CA SER A 414 11.71 8.43 13.48
C SER A 414 13.00 7.71 13.09
N ILE A 415 12.92 6.40 12.85
CA ILE A 415 14.08 5.57 12.48
C ILE A 415 13.97 5.05 11.04
N GLY A 416 12.94 5.46 10.30
CA GLY A 416 12.73 5.03 8.91
C GLY A 416 12.59 3.53 8.74
N ARG A 417 11.85 2.84 9.63
CA ARG A 417 11.64 1.39 9.58
C ARG A 417 10.18 1.00 9.61
N ALA A 418 9.85 -0.10 8.94
CA ALA A 418 8.62 -0.84 9.12
C ALA A 418 8.92 -2.19 9.77
N PHE A 419 8.22 -2.51 10.85
CA PHE A 419 8.36 -3.77 11.57
C PHE A 419 7.21 -4.71 11.22
N LEU A 420 7.55 -5.95 10.90
CA LEU A 420 6.55 -7.01 10.76
C LEU A 420 6.15 -7.49 12.17
N ILE A 421 4.90 -7.30 12.50
CA ILE A 421 4.31 -7.69 13.78
C ILE A 421 3.58 -9.01 13.60
N ASP A 422 4.15 -10.05 14.19
CA ASP A 422 3.52 -11.37 14.31
C ASP A 422 3.25 -11.65 15.79
N PRO A 423 1.98 -11.66 16.24
CA PRO A 423 1.65 -11.93 17.63
C PRO A 423 2.14 -13.28 18.13
N ALA A 424 2.28 -14.28 17.25
CA ALA A 424 2.80 -15.60 17.62
C ALA A 424 4.27 -15.55 18.06
N MET A 425 5.04 -14.56 17.58
CA MET A 425 6.44 -14.36 17.96
C MET A 425 6.60 -13.52 19.24
N ALA A 426 5.55 -12.83 19.68
CA ALA A 426 5.59 -11.89 20.81
C ALA A 426 5.69 -12.56 22.19
N LEU A 427 5.60 -13.87 22.27
CA LEU A 427 5.53 -14.63 23.53
C LEU A 427 6.76 -14.48 24.43
N ASN A 428 7.87 -13.91 23.95
CA ASN A 428 9.13 -13.80 24.68
C ASN A 428 9.54 -12.36 25.03
N GLY A 429 8.71 -11.35 24.77
CA GLY A 429 9.00 -9.93 25.10
C GLY A 429 10.19 -9.33 24.33
N GLN A 430 10.67 -9.99 23.29
CA GLN A 430 11.73 -9.46 22.44
C GLN A 430 11.16 -8.57 21.35
N PRO A 431 11.87 -7.47 20.98
CA PRO A 431 11.47 -6.65 19.83
C PRO A 431 11.44 -7.49 18.54
N PRO A 432 10.56 -7.18 17.59
CA PRO A 432 10.58 -7.87 16.30
C PRO A 432 11.92 -7.64 15.62
N MET A 433 12.61 -8.74 15.28
CA MET A 433 13.93 -8.71 14.64
C MET A 433 13.85 -8.29 13.16
N ASP A 434 12.67 -8.47 12.53
CA ASP A 434 12.45 -8.22 11.11
C ASP A 434 11.91 -6.81 10.89
N GLY A 435 12.83 -5.84 10.86
CA GLY A 435 12.55 -4.46 10.47
C GLY A 435 13.07 -4.15 9.08
N THR A 436 12.16 -3.77 8.16
CA THR A 436 12.54 -3.29 6.83
C THR A 436 12.98 -1.84 6.91
N GLN A 437 14.21 -1.55 6.46
CA GLN A 437 14.69 -0.18 6.35
C GLN A 437 13.99 0.52 5.18
N LEU A 438 13.34 1.64 5.45
CA LEU A 438 12.70 2.50 4.46
C LEU A 438 13.67 3.64 4.10
N ARG A 439 13.79 3.92 2.82
CA ARG A 439 14.73 4.93 2.30
C ARG A 439 13.98 6.00 1.51
N GLY A 440 14.58 7.15 1.33
CA GLY A 440 14.05 8.25 0.51
C GLY A 440 13.43 9.39 1.29
N GLY A 441 13.67 9.48 2.60
CA GLY A 441 13.18 10.54 3.49
C GLY A 441 12.50 9.99 4.74
N VAL A 442 11.87 10.87 5.52
CA VAL A 442 11.09 10.48 6.70
C VAL A 442 9.75 9.91 6.23
N PRO A 443 9.48 8.62 6.43
CA PRO A 443 8.25 8.02 5.97
C PRO A 443 7.04 8.56 6.76
N ALA A 444 5.96 8.84 6.04
CA ALA A 444 4.72 9.36 6.59
C ALA A 444 3.60 8.31 6.61
N SER A 445 3.53 7.46 5.58
CA SER A 445 2.54 6.38 5.52
C SER A 445 3.02 5.20 4.67
N LEU A 446 2.39 4.06 4.88
CA LEU A 446 2.58 2.83 4.11
C LEU A 446 1.29 2.47 3.37
N ALA A 447 1.45 1.83 2.22
CA ALA A 447 0.40 1.06 1.55
C ALA A 447 1.00 -0.23 1.00
N LEU A 448 0.17 -1.25 0.83
CA LEU A 448 0.61 -2.55 0.35
C LEU A 448 0.32 -2.70 -1.14
N TYR A 449 1.34 -2.99 -1.93
CA TYR A 449 1.21 -3.33 -3.34
C TYR A 449 1.35 -4.85 -3.50
N ASP A 450 0.24 -5.53 -3.76
CA ASP A 450 0.27 -6.98 -4.01
C ASP A 450 0.77 -7.26 -5.42
N ARG A 451 1.96 -7.86 -5.50
CA ARG A 451 2.62 -8.26 -6.76
C ARG A 451 2.74 -9.77 -6.90
N ARG A 452 2.12 -10.53 -6.01
CA ARG A 452 2.19 -12.00 -6.03
C ARG A 452 1.59 -12.56 -7.31
N LEU A 453 2.12 -13.70 -7.72
CA LEU A 453 1.46 -14.57 -8.69
C LEU A 453 0.18 -15.11 -8.05
N THR A 454 -0.97 -14.64 -8.52
CA THR A 454 -2.29 -15.00 -7.97
C THR A 454 -3.01 -15.94 -8.93
N GLU A 455 -3.57 -17.02 -8.40
CA GLU A 455 -4.39 -17.93 -9.21
C GLU A 455 -5.72 -17.25 -9.55
N THR A 456 -5.91 -16.95 -10.84
CA THR A 456 -7.13 -16.29 -11.36
C THR A 456 -8.14 -17.28 -11.95
N ALA A 457 -7.66 -18.47 -12.29
CA ALA A 457 -8.45 -19.63 -12.69
C ALA A 457 -7.61 -20.87 -12.43
N SER A 458 -8.23 -22.07 -12.40
CA SER A 458 -7.51 -23.33 -12.16
C SER A 458 -6.25 -23.43 -13.03
N GLY A 459 -5.08 -23.47 -12.39
CA GLY A 459 -3.77 -23.57 -13.02
C GLY A 459 -3.34 -22.32 -13.79
N ARG A 460 -4.09 -21.21 -13.72
CA ARG A 460 -3.70 -19.93 -14.33
C ARG A 460 -3.32 -18.94 -13.24
N PHE A 461 -2.08 -18.48 -13.29
CA PHE A 461 -1.52 -17.53 -12.35
C PHE A 461 -1.16 -16.24 -13.07
N GLU A 462 -1.47 -15.09 -12.47
CA GLU A 462 -1.20 -13.79 -13.07
C GLU A 462 -0.46 -12.87 -12.09
N ALA A 463 0.49 -12.11 -12.62
CA ALA A 463 1.14 -11.00 -11.94
C ALA A 463 1.34 -9.86 -12.93
N THR A 464 1.40 -8.63 -12.44
CA THR A 464 1.55 -7.44 -13.28
C THR A 464 2.72 -6.60 -12.80
N TRP A 465 3.56 -6.17 -13.75
CA TRP A 465 4.70 -5.29 -13.46
C TRP A 465 5.07 -4.44 -14.69
N ALA A 466 5.84 -3.37 -14.47
CA ALA A 466 6.44 -2.58 -15.53
C ALA A 466 7.93 -2.90 -15.65
N PHE A 467 8.34 -3.51 -16.75
CA PHE A 467 9.70 -3.98 -16.97
C PHE A 467 10.54 -2.97 -17.77
N THR A 468 11.86 -3.06 -17.64
CA THR A 468 12.82 -2.37 -18.54
C THR A 468 12.97 -3.15 -19.85
N ALA A 469 13.41 -2.45 -20.93
CA ALA A 469 13.66 -3.08 -22.22
C ALA A 469 14.71 -4.21 -22.16
N GLY A 470 14.55 -5.21 -22.99
CA GLY A 470 15.50 -6.30 -23.14
C GLY A 470 14.92 -7.69 -22.91
N PRO A 471 15.75 -8.72 -22.97
CA PRO A 471 15.36 -10.09 -22.67
C PRO A 471 15.25 -10.31 -21.16
N TRP A 472 14.16 -10.98 -20.76
CA TRP A 472 13.83 -11.34 -19.39
C TRP A 472 13.56 -12.83 -19.27
N GLN A 473 13.68 -13.34 -18.06
CA GLN A 473 13.36 -14.71 -17.70
C GLN A 473 12.50 -14.72 -16.43
N LEU A 474 11.34 -15.34 -16.49
CA LEU A 474 10.50 -15.62 -15.32
C LEU A 474 10.93 -16.97 -14.74
N VAL A 475 11.47 -16.95 -13.53
CA VAL A 475 11.80 -18.14 -12.75
C VAL A 475 10.63 -18.45 -11.83
N LEU A 476 10.07 -19.64 -11.97
CA LEU A 476 8.92 -20.11 -11.19
C LEU A 476 9.35 -21.22 -10.24
N THR A 477 8.71 -21.25 -9.08
CA THR A 477 8.91 -22.32 -8.08
C THR A 477 7.59 -22.60 -7.36
N SER A 478 7.37 -23.86 -6.95
CA SER A 478 6.24 -24.26 -6.13
C SER A 478 6.70 -25.26 -5.06
N GLY A 479 6.49 -24.91 -3.81
CA GLY A 479 6.73 -25.75 -2.64
C GLY A 479 8.18 -26.21 -2.41
N PRO A 480 8.48 -26.79 -1.25
CA PRO A 480 9.82 -27.34 -0.94
C PRO A 480 10.13 -28.57 -1.79
N GLY A 481 11.17 -28.50 -2.60
CA GLY A 481 11.62 -29.61 -3.46
C GLY A 481 10.73 -29.83 -4.68
N GLY A 482 9.83 -28.89 -4.96
CA GLY A 482 8.83 -28.98 -5.97
C GLY A 482 9.25 -28.48 -7.34
N PHE A 483 8.22 -28.11 -8.09
CA PHE A 483 8.33 -27.61 -9.45
C PHE A 483 9.27 -26.38 -9.56
N ALA A 484 10.12 -26.36 -10.59
CA ALA A 484 10.91 -25.21 -10.98
C ALA A 484 10.97 -25.11 -12.51
N ASP A 485 10.67 -23.94 -13.07
CA ASP A 485 10.74 -23.71 -14.51
C ASP A 485 11.19 -22.27 -14.80
N CYS A 486 11.72 -22.04 -15.98
CA CYS A 486 12.24 -20.75 -16.42
C CYS A 486 11.72 -20.37 -17.80
N LEU A 487 10.85 -19.40 -17.83
CA LEU A 487 10.12 -19.00 -19.02
C LEU A 487 10.68 -17.68 -19.58
N PRO A 488 11.25 -17.69 -20.80
CA PRO A 488 11.78 -16.47 -21.40
C PRO A 488 10.68 -15.58 -21.93
N PHE A 489 10.89 -14.26 -21.88
CA PHE A 489 10.10 -13.27 -22.58
C PHE A 489 10.96 -12.05 -22.93
N THR A 490 10.48 -11.23 -23.87
CA THR A 490 11.21 -10.05 -24.32
C THR A 490 10.34 -8.82 -24.13
N VAL A 491 10.93 -7.77 -23.56
CA VAL A 491 10.32 -6.46 -23.42
C VAL A 491 10.86 -5.56 -24.51
N ALA A 492 9.97 -5.04 -25.36
CA ALA A 492 10.33 -4.09 -26.41
C ALA A 492 10.93 -2.83 -25.81
N GLY A 493 11.91 -2.24 -26.49
CA GLY A 493 12.45 -0.93 -26.13
C GLY A 493 11.33 0.12 -26.09
N PRO A 494 11.56 1.27 -25.45
CA PRO A 494 10.62 2.37 -25.58
C PRO A 494 10.43 2.62 -27.09
N PRO A 495 9.19 2.90 -27.53
CA PRO A 495 8.99 3.42 -28.88
C PRO A 495 9.98 4.59 -29.01
N ASP A 496 10.71 4.65 -30.12
CA ASP A 496 11.80 5.60 -30.35
C ASP A 496 11.50 6.93 -29.65
N ARG A 497 12.03 7.10 -28.43
CA ARG A 497 12.07 8.41 -27.84
C ARG A 497 13.02 9.20 -28.72
N PRO A 498 12.59 10.31 -29.30
CA PRO A 498 13.53 11.16 -30.01
C PRO A 498 14.74 11.35 -29.09
N ALA A 499 15.94 11.16 -29.65
CA ALA A 499 17.18 11.26 -28.91
C ALA A 499 17.12 12.55 -28.07
N THR A 500 17.16 12.41 -26.73
CA THR A 500 17.10 13.57 -25.86
C THR A 500 18.44 14.29 -25.93
N VAL A 501 18.39 15.60 -26.04
CA VAL A 501 19.57 16.45 -25.96
C VAL A 501 20.01 16.53 -24.50
N PRO A 502 21.21 16.02 -24.14
CA PRO A 502 21.68 16.06 -22.76
C PRO A 502 22.08 17.48 -22.38
N LEU A 503 21.42 18.05 -21.38
CA LEU A 503 21.74 19.39 -20.85
C LEU A 503 22.76 19.28 -19.73
N THR A 504 23.69 20.25 -19.73
CA THR A 504 24.50 20.61 -18.55
C THR A 504 23.83 21.76 -17.83
N VAL A 505 24.01 21.85 -16.51
CA VAL A 505 23.44 22.90 -15.68
C VAL A 505 24.53 23.54 -14.85
N GLU A 506 24.48 24.87 -14.76
CA GLU A 506 25.37 25.72 -13.95
C GLU A 506 24.52 26.54 -12.98
N ALA A 507 24.98 26.71 -11.73
CA ALA A 507 24.34 27.57 -10.74
C ALA A 507 25.12 28.84 -10.53
N ASP A 508 24.41 29.95 -10.37
CA ASP A 508 24.96 31.24 -10.03
C ASP A 508 24.13 31.89 -8.91
N PRO A 509 24.68 32.10 -7.70
CA PRO A 509 26.03 31.74 -7.27
C PRO A 509 26.24 30.24 -7.13
N ALA A 510 27.47 29.78 -7.30
CA ALA A 510 27.86 28.38 -7.11
C ALA A 510 27.96 27.97 -5.63
N ARG A 511 27.88 28.92 -4.71
CA ARG A 511 27.92 28.72 -3.25
C ARG A 511 26.94 29.68 -2.57
N ILE A 512 26.34 29.22 -1.47
CA ILE A 512 25.43 30.02 -0.63
C ILE A 512 25.76 29.78 0.84
N SER A 513 25.33 30.69 1.74
CA SER A 513 25.47 30.50 3.19
C SER A 513 24.28 29.74 3.77
N ALA A 514 24.56 28.91 4.78
CA ALA A 514 23.54 28.21 5.53
C ALA A 514 22.60 29.19 6.26
N THR A 515 21.37 28.79 6.49
CA THR A 515 20.33 29.52 7.22
C THR A 515 19.93 30.89 6.62
N THR A 516 20.62 31.36 5.59
CA THR A 516 20.32 32.60 4.91
C THR A 516 19.57 32.34 3.61
N PRO A 517 18.42 33.00 3.35
CA PRO A 517 17.75 32.89 2.06
C PRO A 517 18.66 33.39 0.92
N ALA A 518 18.90 32.52 -0.04
CA ALA A 518 19.71 32.84 -1.21
C ALA A 518 18.88 32.64 -2.49
N ARG A 519 19.12 33.50 -3.49
CA ARG A 519 18.57 33.32 -4.83
C ARG A 519 19.63 32.68 -5.71
N ILE A 520 19.28 31.57 -6.36
CA ILE A 520 20.13 30.81 -7.27
C ILE A 520 19.52 30.90 -8.66
N THR A 521 20.34 31.24 -9.67
CA THR A 521 19.96 31.15 -11.09
C THR A 521 20.59 29.91 -11.70
N LEU A 522 19.80 29.05 -12.32
CA LEU A 522 20.24 27.87 -13.04
C LEU A 522 20.29 28.16 -14.55
N ARG A 523 21.43 27.95 -15.18
CA ARG A 523 21.59 28.05 -16.62
C ARG A 523 21.80 26.71 -17.24
N PHE A 524 20.96 26.37 -18.21
CA PHE A 524 21.00 25.07 -18.90
C PHE A 524 21.66 25.28 -20.27
N ARG A 525 22.61 24.39 -20.61
CA ARG A 525 23.31 24.42 -21.89
C ARG A 525 23.21 23.05 -22.59
N ASP A 526 23.04 23.09 -23.89
CA ASP A 526 23.13 21.93 -24.74
C ASP A 526 24.60 21.50 -25.01
N PRO A 527 24.86 20.36 -25.69
CA PRO A 527 26.20 19.91 -26.00
C PRO A 527 27.01 20.86 -26.90
N THR A 528 26.36 21.79 -27.58
CA THR A 528 27.04 22.85 -28.38
C THR A 528 27.42 24.05 -27.54
N GLY A 529 27.02 24.11 -26.28
CA GLY A 529 27.21 25.25 -25.38
C GLY A 529 26.12 26.31 -25.48
N ALA A 530 25.13 26.12 -26.35
CA ALA A 530 24.02 27.06 -26.48
C ALA A 530 23.11 27.00 -25.25
N GLN A 531 22.67 28.16 -24.77
CA GLN A 531 21.76 28.25 -23.64
C GLN A 531 20.35 27.80 -24.04
N VAL A 532 19.74 26.98 -23.20
CA VAL A 532 18.39 26.46 -23.39
C VAL A 532 17.48 27.05 -22.33
N ALA A 533 16.50 27.85 -22.76
CA ALA A 533 15.48 28.39 -21.88
C ALA A 533 14.45 27.28 -21.52
N LEU A 534 14.22 27.11 -20.23
CA LEU A 534 13.24 26.14 -19.72
C LEU A 534 12.02 26.88 -19.17
N PRO A 535 10.81 26.29 -19.25
CA PRO A 535 9.64 26.80 -18.57
C PRO A 535 9.79 26.67 -17.05
N ALA A 536 8.96 27.37 -16.30
CA ALA A 536 8.92 27.24 -14.86
C ALA A 536 8.79 25.76 -14.45
N THR A 537 9.69 25.29 -13.58
CA THR A 537 9.78 23.89 -13.19
C THR A 537 10.07 23.75 -11.70
N ASP A 538 9.73 22.60 -11.13
CA ASP A 538 10.02 22.29 -9.73
C ASP A 538 11.43 21.68 -9.63
N ILE A 539 12.25 22.23 -8.74
CA ILE A 539 13.62 21.78 -8.46
C ILE A 539 13.66 21.08 -7.11
N LEU A 540 14.11 19.85 -7.10
CA LEU A 540 14.45 19.14 -5.88
C LEU A 540 15.84 19.56 -5.40
N VAL A 541 15.94 19.91 -4.12
CA VAL A 541 17.17 20.34 -3.46
C VAL A 541 17.45 19.42 -2.28
N PRO A 542 18.08 18.25 -2.47
CA PRO A 542 18.49 17.37 -1.38
C PRO A 542 19.85 17.78 -0.82
N ALA A 543 20.03 17.71 0.49
CA ALA A 543 21.33 17.75 1.13
C ALA A 543 22.00 16.38 0.99
N LEU A 544 23.22 16.35 0.44
CA LEU A 544 23.95 15.11 0.26
C LEU A 544 24.54 14.66 1.62
N GLY A 545 24.19 13.45 2.06
CA GLY A 545 24.64 12.92 3.36
C GLY A 545 23.69 13.17 4.53
N SER A 546 22.55 13.83 4.32
CA SER A 546 21.48 13.96 5.31
C SER A 546 20.12 13.56 4.71
N SER A 547 19.09 13.47 5.55
CA SER A 547 17.71 13.21 5.09
C SER A 547 16.96 14.47 4.67
N TRP A 548 17.60 15.66 4.79
CA TRP A 548 16.94 16.91 4.45
C TRP A 548 16.84 17.10 2.93
N GLN A 549 15.66 17.49 2.50
CA GLN A 549 15.39 17.88 1.12
C GLN A 549 14.20 18.83 1.06
N MET A 550 14.17 19.67 0.02
CA MET A 550 13.04 20.55 -0.27
C MET A 550 12.76 20.56 -1.76
N THR A 551 11.54 20.89 -2.13
CA THR A 551 11.17 21.19 -3.52
C THR A 551 10.85 22.67 -3.62
N VAL A 552 11.47 23.33 -4.60
CA VAL A 552 11.31 24.77 -4.82
C VAL A 552 10.87 25.01 -6.25
N ARG A 553 9.89 25.88 -6.44
CA ARG A 553 9.50 26.35 -7.77
C ARG A 553 10.58 27.28 -8.29
N ALA A 554 11.10 26.98 -9.48
CA ALA A 554 12.01 27.85 -10.21
C ALA A 554 11.25 28.49 -11.38
N ASP A 555 11.32 29.81 -11.44
CA ASP A 555 10.66 30.60 -12.49
C ASP A 555 11.67 31.10 -13.51
N PRO A 556 11.28 31.21 -14.80
CA PRO A 556 12.15 31.78 -15.84
C PRO A 556 12.59 33.21 -15.50
N ASP A 557 13.88 33.45 -15.64
CA ASP A 557 14.43 34.81 -15.52
C ASP A 557 14.55 35.47 -16.91
N PRO A 558 14.72 36.82 -16.97
CA PRO A 558 14.85 37.53 -18.23
C PRO A 558 16.04 37.10 -19.10
N ASP A 559 17.08 36.53 -18.48
CA ASP A 559 18.32 36.11 -19.16
C ASP A 559 18.21 34.63 -19.64
N GLY A 560 17.01 34.02 -19.57
CA GLY A 560 16.74 32.68 -20.05
C GLY A 560 17.18 31.55 -19.10
N GLY A 561 17.54 31.88 -17.85
CA GLY A 561 17.77 30.94 -16.77
C GLY A 561 16.49 30.59 -16.00
N LEU A 562 16.63 29.76 -14.97
CA LEU A 562 15.60 29.53 -13.96
C LEU A 562 16.06 30.07 -12.61
N SER A 563 15.28 30.94 -11.99
CA SER A 563 15.58 31.55 -10.69
C SER A 563 14.77 30.87 -9.59
N LEU A 564 15.42 30.46 -8.51
CA LEU A 564 14.79 29.86 -7.32
C LEU A 564 15.35 30.44 -6.03
N ALA A 565 14.55 30.48 -4.98
CA ALA A 565 14.99 30.88 -3.64
C ALA A 565 15.20 29.65 -2.77
N VAL A 566 16.37 29.49 -2.16
CA VAL A 566 16.73 28.36 -1.31
C VAL A 566 17.21 28.87 0.05
N THR A 567 16.78 28.23 1.12
CA THR A 567 17.35 28.39 2.46
C THR A 567 17.82 27.02 2.92
N ALA A 568 19.12 26.79 2.91
CA ALA A 568 19.71 25.54 3.36
C ALA A 568 19.81 25.52 4.90
N PRO A 569 19.46 24.41 5.58
CA PRO A 569 19.43 24.36 7.05
C PRO A 569 20.81 24.24 7.70
N HIS A 570 21.81 23.77 6.98
CA HIS A 570 23.18 23.53 7.44
C HIS A 570 24.19 23.63 6.30
N ALA A 571 25.45 23.77 6.61
CA ALA A 571 26.55 23.72 5.64
C ALA A 571 26.74 22.29 5.09
N GLY A 572 27.35 22.19 3.91
CA GLY A 572 27.69 20.94 3.22
C GLY A 572 27.27 20.90 1.76
N PRO A 573 27.47 19.76 1.08
CA PRO A 573 27.08 19.60 -0.31
C PRO A 573 25.58 19.34 -0.48
N PHE A 574 24.98 20.03 -1.45
CA PHE A 574 23.59 19.91 -1.88
C PHE A 574 23.54 19.63 -3.37
N ALA A 575 22.47 19.01 -3.83
CA ALA A 575 22.20 18.85 -5.25
C ALA A 575 21.00 19.69 -5.68
N LEU A 576 20.98 20.05 -6.97
CA LEU A 576 19.84 20.69 -7.63
C LEU A 576 19.41 19.78 -8.79
N GLN A 577 18.18 19.31 -8.74
CA GLN A 577 17.65 18.38 -9.72
C GLN A 577 16.26 18.81 -10.18
N PRO A 578 16.09 19.21 -11.46
CA PRO A 578 14.75 19.41 -12.03
C PRO A 578 13.92 18.15 -11.95
N LEU A 579 12.69 18.26 -11.45
CA LEU A 579 11.76 17.12 -11.36
C LEU A 579 11.16 16.75 -12.72
N SER A 580 11.11 17.70 -13.65
CA SER A 580 10.68 17.48 -15.02
C SER A 580 11.48 18.36 -15.97
N LEU A 581 11.78 17.84 -17.15
CA LEU A 581 12.32 18.59 -18.27
C LEU A 581 11.32 18.54 -19.43
N PRO A 582 11.29 19.54 -20.30
CA PRO A 582 10.46 19.49 -21.50
C PRO A 582 10.79 18.26 -22.36
N PRO A 583 9.84 17.77 -23.16
CA PRO A 583 10.11 16.69 -24.10
C PRO A 583 11.31 17.01 -25.03
N GLY A 584 12.17 16.01 -25.21
CA GLY A 584 13.37 16.17 -26.05
C GLY A 584 14.63 16.57 -25.28
N TYR A 585 14.57 16.81 -23.97
CA TYR A 585 15.75 17.10 -23.14
C TYR A 585 15.95 16.06 -22.04
N SER A 586 17.19 15.87 -21.64
CA SER A 586 17.60 15.08 -20.46
C SER A 586 18.69 15.83 -19.69
N LEU A 587 18.84 15.58 -18.41
CA LEU A 587 19.94 16.13 -17.63
C LEU A 587 21.13 15.16 -17.69
N ARG A 588 22.33 15.66 -17.99
CA ARG A 588 23.55 14.85 -18.05
C ARG A 588 23.98 14.36 -16.66
N ALA A 589 23.86 15.23 -15.66
CA ALA A 589 24.12 14.95 -14.24
C ALA A 589 23.37 15.97 -13.38
N ALA A 590 23.02 15.59 -12.15
CA ALA A 590 22.55 16.55 -11.15
C ALA A 590 23.67 17.55 -10.84
N LEU A 591 23.32 18.82 -10.68
CA LEU A 591 24.26 19.85 -10.24
C LEU A 591 24.49 19.71 -8.74
N VAL A 592 25.74 19.61 -8.32
CA VAL A 592 26.12 19.67 -6.91
C VAL A 592 26.69 21.04 -6.62
N PHE A 593 26.25 21.68 -5.52
CA PHE A 593 26.76 22.98 -5.05
C PHE A 593 27.03 22.94 -3.54
N GLU A 594 27.91 23.83 -3.09
CA GLU A 594 28.31 23.90 -1.69
C GLU A 594 27.54 24.97 -0.92
N VAL A 595 27.13 24.61 0.29
CA VAL A 595 26.57 25.51 1.29
C VAL A 595 27.63 25.74 2.36
N GLU A 596 28.04 26.97 2.55
CA GLU A 596 29.03 27.39 3.55
C GLU A 596 28.33 27.78 4.85
N GLU A 597 29.08 27.82 5.98
CA GLU A 597 28.55 28.22 7.29
C GLU A 597 28.03 29.66 7.32
#